data_cd0c75448ef06683bb74a866418db5b8
#
_entry.id   cd0c75448ef06683bb74a866418db5b8
#
_cell.length_a   1.000
_cell.length_b   1.000
_cell.length_c   1.000
_cell.angle_alpha   90.00
_cell.angle_beta   90.00
_cell.angle_gamma   90.00
#
_symmetry.space_group_name_H-M   'P 1'
#
loop_
_entity.id
_entity.type
_entity.pdbx_description
1 polymer ?
#
loop_
_entity_poly.entity_id
_entity_poly.type
_entity_poly.pdbx_seq_one_letter_code
_entity_poly.pdbx_strand_id
1 'polypeptide(L)'
;MEEDPEITPMLLLGAYSSGVFPMADGAATEEVYWIDPEHRGILPLDAMHVSRRLARAFRTGDFEIEVNRAFAEVVNACADRPETWINGRIHHLYRELHRMGFAHSVEIWSGGALRGGLYGVALRGA
;
A
#
# COMPACT_ATOMS: atom_id res chain seq x y z
N MET A 1 21.18 16.75 20.09
CA MET A 1 19.90 16.49 19.40
C MET A 1 20.23 15.68 18.16
N GLU A 2 19.96 14.39 18.22
CA GLU A 2 20.13 13.55 17.04
C GLU A 2 18.99 13.85 16.08
N GLU A 3 19.32 14.38 14.92
CA GLU A 3 18.35 14.46 13.84
C GLU A 3 18.05 13.04 13.38
N ASP A 4 16.79 12.64 13.39
CA ASP A 4 16.38 11.41 12.75
C ASP A 4 16.89 11.42 11.32
N PRO A 5 17.59 10.37 10.88
CA PRO A 5 18.07 10.34 9.50
C PRO A 5 16.87 10.47 8.56
N GLU A 6 17.01 11.36 7.61
CA GLU A 6 15.97 11.54 6.60
C GLU A 6 15.75 10.24 5.84
N ILE A 7 14.53 9.72 5.91
CA ILE A 7 14.16 8.52 5.16
C ILE A 7 13.94 8.91 3.70
N THR A 8 14.80 8.40 2.83
CA THR A 8 14.68 8.61 1.39
C THR A 8 13.95 7.44 0.73
N PRO A 9 13.38 7.64 -0.47
CA PRO A 9 12.80 6.52 -1.22
C PRO A 9 13.77 5.37 -1.46
N MET A 10 15.04 5.66 -1.72
CA MET A 10 16.07 4.62 -1.93
C MET A 10 16.37 3.84 -0.66
N LEU A 11 16.40 4.51 0.50
CA LEU A 11 16.54 3.85 1.79
C LEU A 11 15.34 2.93 2.06
N LEU A 12 14.14 3.38 1.71
CA LEU A 12 12.92 2.59 1.86
C LEU A 12 12.96 1.33 0.98
N LEU A 13 13.41 1.43 -0.26
CA LEU A 13 13.58 0.25 -1.13
C LEU A 13 14.60 -0.74 -0.57
N GLY A 14 15.72 -0.23 -0.04
CA GLY A 14 16.72 -1.07 0.63
C GLY A 14 16.15 -1.82 1.82
N ALA A 15 15.32 -1.16 2.61
CA ALA A 15 14.61 -1.79 3.74
C ALA A 15 13.66 -2.89 3.26
N TYR A 16 12.87 -2.63 2.22
CA TYR A 16 12.00 -3.65 1.62
C TYR A 16 12.77 -4.87 1.14
N SER A 17 13.93 -4.68 0.52
CA SER A 17 14.75 -5.79 0.04
C SER A 17 15.29 -6.66 1.20
N SER A 18 15.36 -6.10 2.40
CA SER A 18 15.74 -6.80 3.64
C SER A 18 14.54 -7.29 4.45
N GLY A 19 13.32 -7.07 3.95
CA GLY A 19 12.10 -7.48 4.62
C GLY A 19 11.63 -6.56 5.75
N VAL A 20 12.08 -5.33 5.78
CA VAL A 20 11.75 -4.33 6.80
C VAL A 20 10.89 -3.24 6.17
N PHE A 21 9.88 -2.76 6.89
CA PHE A 21 9.02 -1.71 6.38
C PHE A 21 8.67 -0.69 7.48
N PRO A 22 8.27 0.54 7.09
CA PRO A 22 8.00 1.61 8.04
C PRO A 22 6.55 1.60 8.51
N MET A 23 6.35 1.99 9.77
CA MET A 23 5.04 2.23 10.37
C MET A 23 5.08 3.46 11.26
N ALA A 24 3.92 4.07 11.46
CA ALA A 24 3.71 5.12 12.44
C ALA A 24 2.63 4.69 13.45
N ASP A 25 2.62 5.31 14.64
CA ASP A 25 1.62 5.01 15.66
C ASP A 25 0.25 5.63 15.36
N GLY A 26 0.20 6.60 14.48
CA GLY A 26 -1.05 7.25 14.09
C GLY A 26 -0.83 8.29 13.00
N ALA A 27 -1.92 8.77 12.40
CA ALA A 27 -1.86 9.74 11.32
C ALA A 27 -1.22 11.07 11.73
N ALA A 28 -1.35 11.46 13.00
CA ALA A 28 -0.88 12.73 13.52
C ALA A 28 0.54 12.67 14.10
N THR A 29 1.12 11.49 14.25
CA THR A 29 2.50 11.34 14.73
C THR A 29 3.49 11.53 13.58
N GLU A 30 4.60 12.21 13.84
CA GLU A 30 5.64 12.43 12.83
C GLU A 30 6.69 11.31 12.83
N GLU A 31 6.79 10.58 13.93
CA GLU A 31 7.77 9.50 14.07
C GLU A 31 7.42 8.30 13.21
N VAL A 32 8.45 7.73 12.62
CA VAL A 32 8.38 6.50 11.82
C VAL A 32 9.37 5.50 12.41
N TYR A 33 8.93 4.28 12.61
CA TYR A 33 9.77 3.20 13.09
C TYR A 33 9.72 2.01 12.12
N TRP A 34 10.75 1.18 12.18
CA TRP A 34 10.93 0.06 11.27
C TRP A 34 10.41 -1.24 11.88
N ILE A 35 9.68 -2.00 11.09
CA ILE A 35 9.11 -3.28 11.49
C ILE A 35 9.77 -4.41 10.73
N ASP A 36 10.25 -5.40 11.48
CA ASP A 36 10.74 -6.68 10.96
C ASP A 36 9.89 -7.80 11.59
N PRO A 37 8.74 -8.14 11.02
CA PRO A 37 7.82 -9.07 11.64
C PRO A 37 8.34 -10.51 11.60
N GLU A 38 8.17 -11.23 12.71
CA GLU A 38 8.49 -12.66 12.78
C GLU A 38 7.54 -13.49 11.91
N HIS A 39 6.28 -13.08 11.85
CA HIS A 39 5.24 -13.73 11.06
C HIS A 39 4.68 -12.77 10.03
N ARG A 40 4.68 -13.20 8.77
CA ARG A 40 4.19 -12.40 7.65
C ARG A 40 2.95 -13.02 7.04
N GLY A 41 1.94 -12.20 6.78
CA GLY A 41 0.84 -12.60 5.91
C GLY A 41 1.36 -12.76 4.49
N ILE A 42 1.06 -13.89 3.87
CA ILE A 42 1.38 -14.12 2.46
C ILE A 42 0.12 -14.52 1.71
N LEU A 43 0.11 -14.21 0.42
CA LEU A 43 -0.91 -14.67 -0.51
C LEU A 43 -0.23 -15.50 -1.60
N PRO A 44 -0.27 -16.85 -1.48
CA PRO A 44 0.29 -17.70 -2.53
C PRO A 44 -0.40 -17.45 -3.86
N LEU A 45 0.36 -17.31 -4.93
CA LEU A 45 -0.18 -16.97 -6.25
C LEU A 45 -1.10 -18.05 -6.84
N ASP A 46 -0.90 -19.30 -6.45
CA ASP A 46 -1.65 -20.46 -6.92
C ASP A 46 -2.71 -20.97 -5.92
N ALA A 47 -2.85 -20.31 -4.78
CA ALA A 47 -3.72 -20.75 -3.69
C ALA A 47 -4.64 -19.66 -3.15
N MET A 48 -4.93 -18.63 -3.94
CA MET A 48 -5.87 -17.60 -3.55
C MET A 48 -7.29 -18.14 -3.53
N HIS A 49 -7.95 -18.04 -2.37
CA HIS A 49 -9.34 -18.44 -2.23
C HIS A 49 -10.28 -17.34 -2.73
N VAL A 50 -11.10 -17.66 -3.71
CA VAL A 50 -12.17 -16.77 -4.19
C VAL A 50 -13.51 -17.42 -3.83
N SER A 51 -14.29 -16.78 -2.96
CA SER A 51 -15.61 -17.27 -2.59
C SER A 51 -16.56 -17.25 -3.78
N ARG A 52 -17.59 -18.10 -3.75
CA ARG A 52 -18.64 -18.10 -4.80
C ARG A 52 -19.34 -16.75 -4.89
N ARG A 53 -19.58 -16.13 -3.74
CA ARG A 53 -20.22 -14.81 -3.66
C ARG A 53 -19.37 -13.73 -4.33
N LEU A 54 -18.07 -13.73 -4.05
CA LEU A 54 -17.13 -12.78 -4.67
C LEU A 54 -17.04 -13.01 -6.18
N ALA A 55 -16.91 -14.25 -6.62
CA ALA A 55 -16.86 -14.59 -8.04
C ALA A 55 -18.13 -14.15 -8.77
N ARG A 56 -19.30 -14.32 -8.15
CA ARG A 56 -20.57 -13.87 -8.70
C ARG A 56 -20.65 -12.34 -8.79
N ALA A 57 -20.24 -11.64 -7.73
CA ALA A 57 -20.19 -10.18 -7.71
C ALA A 57 -19.32 -9.64 -8.83
N PHE A 58 -18.19 -10.28 -9.07
CA PHE A 58 -17.26 -9.89 -10.13
C PHE A 58 -17.87 -10.12 -11.53
N ARG A 59 -18.59 -11.23 -11.75
CA ARG A 59 -19.20 -11.54 -13.05
C ARG A 59 -20.42 -10.70 -13.37
N THR A 60 -21.22 -10.36 -12.35
CA THR A 60 -22.49 -9.66 -12.52
C THR A 60 -22.42 -8.18 -12.21
N GLY A 61 -21.36 -7.74 -11.54
CA GLY A 61 -21.14 -6.33 -11.21
C GLY A 61 -20.56 -5.55 -12.38
N ASP A 62 -20.82 -4.25 -12.34
CA ASP A 62 -20.29 -3.30 -13.32
C ASP A 62 -19.02 -2.65 -12.76
N PHE A 63 -17.96 -3.44 -12.71
CA PHE A 63 -16.67 -3.02 -12.15
C PHE A 63 -15.60 -2.89 -13.23
N GLU A 64 -14.81 -1.83 -13.12
CA GLU A 64 -13.60 -1.64 -13.91
C GLU A 64 -12.38 -1.77 -13.01
N ILE A 65 -11.36 -2.51 -13.46
CA ILE A 65 -10.09 -2.63 -12.77
C ILE A 65 -9.09 -1.72 -13.46
N GLU A 66 -8.48 -0.83 -12.69
CA GLU A 66 -7.45 0.09 -13.15
C GLU A 66 -6.17 -0.09 -12.33
N VAL A 67 -5.03 0.20 -12.94
CA VAL A 67 -3.72 0.19 -12.29
C VAL A 67 -3.12 1.58 -12.38
N ASN A 68 -2.65 2.09 -11.24
CA ASN A 68 -1.93 3.38 -11.18
C ASN A 68 -2.74 4.62 -11.64
N ARG A 69 -4.06 4.54 -11.60
CA ARG A 69 -4.91 5.67 -11.98
C ARG A 69 -5.04 6.71 -10.87
N ALA A 70 -5.13 6.27 -9.62
CA ALA A 70 -5.38 7.12 -8.47
C ALA A 70 -4.61 6.66 -7.23
N PHE A 71 -3.29 6.53 -7.34
CA PHE A 71 -2.43 6.01 -6.28
C PHE A 71 -2.60 6.77 -4.96
N ALA A 72 -2.55 8.11 -5.00
CA ALA A 72 -2.68 8.93 -3.80
C ALA A 72 -4.05 8.76 -3.11
N GLU A 73 -5.11 8.64 -3.90
CA GLU A 73 -6.46 8.43 -3.36
C GLU A 73 -6.57 7.05 -2.69
N VAL A 74 -5.92 6.02 -3.25
CA VAL A 74 -5.88 4.69 -2.63
C VAL A 74 -5.16 4.74 -1.30
N VAL A 75 -4.00 5.38 -1.22
CA VAL A 75 -3.26 5.53 0.03
C VAL A 75 -4.07 6.31 1.05
N ASN A 76 -4.73 7.40 0.65
CA ASN A 76 -5.61 8.17 1.52
C ASN A 76 -6.75 7.31 2.08
N ALA A 77 -7.37 6.49 1.25
CA ALA A 77 -8.47 5.62 1.67
C ALA A 77 -7.98 4.53 2.64
N CYS A 78 -6.79 3.97 2.39
CA CYS A 78 -6.17 3.00 3.31
C CYS A 78 -5.82 3.64 4.66
N ALA A 79 -5.48 4.92 4.68
CA ALA A 79 -5.15 5.67 5.89
C ALA A 79 -6.39 6.19 6.65
N ASP A 80 -7.55 6.22 6.01
CA ASP A 80 -8.80 6.75 6.57
C ASP A 80 -9.45 5.76 7.53
N ARG A 81 -8.84 5.62 8.71
CA ARG A 81 -9.25 4.69 9.77
C ARG A 81 -8.97 5.36 11.12
N PRO A 82 -9.76 5.01 12.16
CA PRO A 82 -9.48 5.51 13.53
C PRO A 82 -8.08 5.18 14.02
N GLU A 83 -7.59 3.99 13.64
CA GLU A 83 -6.22 3.55 13.90
C GLU A 83 -5.53 3.27 12.57
N THR A 84 -4.46 3.97 12.29
CA THR A 84 -3.69 3.80 11.07
C THR A 84 -2.19 3.90 11.36
N TRP A 85 -1.40 3.13 10.62
CA TRP A 85 0.05 3.21 10.65
C TRP A 85 0.61 4.17 9.57
N ILE A 86 -0.27 4.79 8.78
CA ILE A 86 0.10 5.69 7.69
C ILE A 86 -0.01 7.13 8.18
N ASN A 87 1.14 7.79 8.37
CA ASN A 87 1.21 9.23 8.61
C ASN A 87 1.55 9.98 7.32
N GLY A 88 1.65 11.30 7.40
CA GLY A 88 1.98 12.13 6.24
C GLY A 88 3.35 11.82 5.63
N ARG A 89 4.32 11.47 6.46
CA ARG A 89 5.67 11.11 6.03
C ARG A 89 5.69 9.81 5.23
N ILE A 90 4.99 8.79 5.72
CA ILE A 90 4.82 7.50 5.02
C ILE A 90 4.06 7.70 3.71
N HIS A 91 2.98 8.48 3.72
CA HIS A 91 2.22 8.80 2.51
C HIS A 91 3.12 9.45 1.45
N HIS A 92 3.92 10.42 1.85
CA HIS A 92 4.85 11.11 0.94
C HIS A 92 5.89 10.14 0.36
N LEU A 93 6.48 9.28 1.18
CA LEU A 93 7.49 8.31 0.74
C LEU A 93 6.93 7.34 -0.31
N TYR A 94 5.74 6.80 -0.10
CA TYR A 94 5.13 5.89 -1.06
C TYR A 94 4.72 6.58 -2.35
N ARG A 95 4.28 7.83 -2.29
CA ARG A 95 4.02 8.62 -3.49
C ARG A 95 5.28 8.84 -4.31
N GLU A 96 6.42 9.10 -3.65
CA GLU A 96 7.70 9.22 -4.33
C GLU A 96 8.11 7.88 -4.98
N LEU A 97 7.95 6.76 -4.29
CA LEU A 97 8.18 5.43 -4.87
C LEU A 97 7.28 5.15 -6.06
N HIS A 98 6.02 5.59 -5.99
CA HIS A 98 5.09 5.46 -7.10
C HIS A 98 5.57 6.25 -8.32
N ARG A 99 6.00 7.49 -8.11
CA ARG A 99 6.54 8.33 -9.19
C ARG A 99 7.80 7.72 -9.81
N MET A 100 8.61 7.04 -9.02
CA MET A 100 9.82 6.34 -9.49
C MET A 100 9.53 4.99 -10.17
N GLY A 101 8.28 4.51 -10.15
CA GLY A 101 7.88 3.26 -10.78
C GLY A 101 8.00 2.00 -9.90
N PHE A 102 8.20 2.16 -8.60
CA PHE A 102 8.37 1.02 -7.67
C PHE A 102 7.13 0.73 -6.83
N ALA A 103 6.24 1.69 -6.65
CA ALA A 103 4.98 1.48 -5.94
C ALA A 103 3.80 1.62 -6.90
N HIS A 104 2.81 0.76 -6.73
CA HIS A 104 1.67 0.67 -7.64
C HIS A 104 0.37 0.53 -6.86
N SER A 105 -0.72 0.98 -7.46
CA SER A 105 -2.06 0.74 -6.96
C SER A 105 -2.85 -0.11 -7.95
N VAL A 106 -3.73 -0.96 -7.41
CA VAL A 106 -4.77 -1.65 -8.17
C VAL A 106 -6.10 -1.17 -7.62
N GLU A 107 -6.99 -0.74 -8.51
CA GLU A 107 -8.23 -0.06 -8.12
C GLU A 107 -9.45 -0.75 -8.73
N ILE A 108 -10.53 -0.70 -7.99
CA ILE A 108 -11.86 -1.10 -8.45
C ILE A 108 -12.70 0.15 -8.57
N TRP A 109 -13.19 0.41 -9.77
CA TRP A 109 -14.04 1.55 -10.09
C TRP A 109 -15.43 1.09 -10.49
N SER A 110 -16.45 1.83 -10.13
CA SER A 110 -17.83 1.58 -10.53
C SER A 110 -18.59 2.88 -10.53
N GLY A 111 -19.33 3.15 -11.61
CA GLY A 111 -20.09 4.39 -11.75
C GLY A 111 -19.21 5.65 -11.71
N GLY A 112 -17.98 5.58 -12.17
CA GLY A 112 -17.02 6.69 -12.14
C GLY A 112 -16.41 6.99 -10.78
N ALA A 113 -16.63 6.12 -9.78
CA ALA A 113 -16.12 6.31 -8.42
C ALA A 113 -15.17 5.18 -8.01
N LEU A 114 -14.14 5.53 -7.26
CA LEU A 114 -13.23 4.57 -6.64
C LEU A 114 -13.96 3.83 -5.51
N ARG A 115 -14.12 2.52 -5.66
CA ARG A 115 -14.87 1.68 -4.72
C ARG A 115 -13.98 0.84 -3.82
N GLY A 116 -12.77 0.52 -4.26
CA GLY A 116 -11.82 -0.25 -3.50
C GLY A 116 -10.46 -0.20 -4.14
N GLY A 117 -9.44 -0.59 -3.39
CA GLY A 117 -8.09 -0.60 -3.91
C GLY A 117 -7.08 -1.16 -2.93
N LEU A 118 -5.93 -1.42 -3.46
CA LEU A 118 -4.75 -1.75 -2.68
C LEU A 118 -3.53 -1.08 -3.30
N TYR A 119 -2.51 -0.87 -2.52
CA TYR A 119 -1.22 -0.41 -3.02
C TYR A 119 -0.09 -1.27 -2.44
N GLY A 120 1.02 -1.26 -3.11
CA GLY A 120 2.19 -2.00 -2.66
C GLY A 120 3.44 -1.63 -3.42
N VAL A 121 4.52 -2.26 -3.03
CA VAL A 121 5.83 -2.10 -3.66
C VAL A 121 6.13 -3.35 -4.48
N ALA A 122 6.56 -3.15 -5.72
CA ALA A 122 7.03 -4.23 -6.58
C ALA A 122 8.56 -4.11 -6.69
N LEU A 123 9.26 -5.14 -6.26
CA LEU A 123 10.72 -5.17 -6.28
C LEU A 123 11.18 -6.54 -6.80
N ARG A 124 11.80 -6.56 -7.99
CA ARG A 124 12.34 -7.77 -8.61
C ARG A 124 11.38 -8.96 -8.68
N GLY A 125 10.11 -8.72 -9.01
CA GLY A 125 9.11 -9.78 -9.16
C GLY A 125 8.38 -10.16 -7.87
N ALA A 126 8.57 -9.40 -6.82
CA ALA A 126 7.84 -9.56 -5.57
C ALA A 126 7.07 -8.30 -5.21
#